data_8268048413bd09bb11dc2558149a104b
#
_entry.id   8268048413bd09bb11dc2558149a104b
#
_cell.length_a   1.000
_cell.length_b   1.000
_cell.length_c   1.000
_cell.angle_alpha   90.00
_cell.angle_beta   90.00
_cell.angle_gamma   90.00
#
_symmetry.space_group_name_H-M   'P 1'
#
loop_
_entity.id
_entity.type
_entity.pdbx_description
1 polymer ?
#
loop_
_entity_poly.entity_id
_entity_poly.type
_entity_poly.pdbx_seq_one_letter_code
_entity_poly.pdbx_strand_id
1 'polypeptide(L)'
;FAICKYYSSSQYNEVTGVTQHISITAEQEVALGLNSFPAMVEQYGGLHPDAEAQKLVKSVGQKIVQNSDARQTPYQYDFHLLADPNVVNAFALPGGQVFITTALISQFETEDELAGVLGHEIGHVVARHGAERIAKQELTQGLTGAAVVASGDYNTAQAAQMIAGLVNMSYGRDQELESDDLGVRFMSQAGYDPE
;
A
#
# COMPACT_ATOMS: atom_id res chain seq x y z
N PHE A 1 -7.51 28.48 2.49
CA PHE A 1 -6.17 28.00 2.11
C PHE A 1 -6.14 26.47 1.94
N ALA A 2 -6.60 25.66 2.93
CA ALA A 2 -6.62 24.19 2.85
C ALA A 2 -7.41 23.66 1.63
N ILE A 3 -8.60 24.20 1.39
CA ILE A 3 -9.45 23.85 0.24
C ILE A 3 -8.72 24.12 -1.08
N CYS A 4 -8.13 25.32 -1.24
CA CYS A 4 -7.39 25.65 -2.46
C CYS A 4 -6.18 24.72 -2.67
N LYS A 5 -5.43 24.41 -1.60
CA LYS A 5 -4.32 23.45 -1.66
C LYS A 5 -4.80 22.08 -2.12
N TYR A 6 -5.90 21.58 -1.58
CA TYR A 6 -6.46 20.27 -1.94
C TYR A 6 -6.85 20.21 -3.42
N TYR A 7 -7.64 21.16 -3.91
CA TYR A 7 -8.06 21.17 -5.31
C TYR A 7 -6.91 21.43 -6.29
N SER A 8 -5.85 22.12 -5.88
CA SER A 8 -4.65 22.32 -6.70
C SER A 8 -3.72 21.10 -6.73
N SER A 9 -3.93 20.09 -5.87
CA SER A 9 -3.14 18.86 -5.82
C SER A 9 -3.65 17.76 -6.78
N SER A 10 -4.46 18.13 -7.77
CA SER A 10 -4.99 17.21 -8.77
C SER A 10 -3.87 16.60 -9.63
N GLN A 11 -3.82 15.27 -9.71
CA GLN A 11 -2.86 14.51 -10.49
C GLN A 11 -3.58 13.39 -11.28
N TYR A 12 -3.21 13.20 -12.55
CA TYR A 12 -3.71 12.11 -13.34
C TYR A 12 -2.84 10.86 -13.12
N ASN A 13 -3.49 9.71 -12.91
CA ASN A 13 -2.83 8.43 -12.77
C ASN A 13 -2.88 7.68 -14.11
N GLU A 14 -1.74 7.52 -14.76
CA GLU A 14 -1.64 6.91 -16.09
C GLU A 14 -2.05 5.42 -16.13
N VAL A 15 -1.92 4.71 -15.01
CA VAL A 15 -2.25 3.28 -14.95
C VAL A 15 -3.75 3.05 -14.74
N THR A 16 -4.36 3.85 -13.86
CA THR A 16 -5.79 3.72 -13.54
C THR A 16 -6.69 4.58 -14.43
N GLY A 17 -6.15 5.61 -15.08
CA GLY A 17 -6.92 6.57 -15.87
C GLY A 17 -7.75 7.55 -15.04
N VAL A 18 -7.52 7.62 -13.73
CA VAL A 18 -8.29 8.43 -12.78
C VAL A 18 -7.52 9.69 -12.39
N THR A 19 -8.24 10.80 -12.22
CA THR A 19 -7.68 12.03 -11.66
C THR A 19 -7.91 12.03 -10.14
N GLN A 20 -6.85 12.20 -9.38
CA GLN A 20 -6.81 12.09 -7.91
C GLN A 20 -6.25 13.36 -7.27
N HIS A 21 -6.56 13.59 -6.00
CA HIS A 21 -5.96 14.66 -5.21
C HIS A 21 -4.85 14.10 -4.32
N ILE A 22 -3.61 14.37 -4.71
CA ILE A 22 -2.40 13.84 -4.07
C ILE A 22 -1.50 15.01 -3.64
N SER A 23 -1.18 15.10 -2.37
CA SER A 23 -0.38 16.19 -1.77
C SER A 23 1.11 15.88 -1.63
N ILE A 24 1.51 14.64 -1.85
CA ILE A 24 2.89 14.16 -1.73
C ILE A 24 3.40 13.60 -3.06
N THR A 25 4.70 13.64 -3.29
CA THR A 25 5.34 13.06 -4.48
C THR A 25 5.56 11.56 -4.33
N ALA A 26 5.86 10.87 -5.43
CA ALA A 26 6.19 9.44 -5.39
C ALA A 26 7.44 9.15 -4.53
N GLU A 27 8.44 10.04 -4.58
CA GLU A 27 9.64 9.93 -3.73
C GLU A 27 9.30 10.09 -2.24
N GLN A 28 8.36 10.97 -1.90
CA GLN A 28 7.86 11.13 -0.53
C GLN A 28 7.06 9.91 -0.07
N GLU A 29 6.28 9.29 -0.96
CA GLU A 29 5.60 8.03 -0.66
C GLU A 29 6.59 6.92 -0.35
N VAL A 30 7.65 6.76 -1.17
CA VAL A 30 8.71 5.78 -0.95
C VAL A 30 9.42 6.03 0.39
N ALA A 31 9.81 7.28 0.66
CA ALA A 31 10.46 7.63 1.92
C ALA A 31 9.55 7.35 3.13
N LEU A 32 8.26 7.66 3.03
CA LEU A 32 7.27 7.42 4.09
C LEU A 32 7.13 5.92 4.38
N GLY A 33 6.99 5.09 3.34
CA GLY A 33 6.90 3.64 3.47
C GLY A 33 8.16 3.04 4.10
N LEU A 34 9.34 3.40 3.62
CA LEU A 34 10.63 2.90 4.14
C LEU A 34 10.86 3.34 5.59
N ASN A 35 10.55 4.59 5.95
CA ASN A 35 10.70 5.08 7.32
C ASN A 35 9.72 4.40 8.30
N SER A 36 8.57 3.94 7.81
CA SER A 36 7.56 3.26 8.62
C SER A 36 7.77 1.76 8.73
N PHE A 37 8.57 1.17 7.84
CA PHE A 37 8.81 -0.27 7.75
C PHE A 37 9.21 -0.90 9.09
N PRO A 38 10.20 -0.39 9.86
CA PRO A 38 10.61 -1.03 11.11
C PRO A 38 9.48 -1.11 12.14
N ALA A 39 8.68 -0.05 12.26
CA ALA A 39 7.57 0.00 13.20
C ALA A 39 6.45 -0.97 12.82
N MET A 40 6.16 -1.12 11.51
CA MET A 40 5.17 -2.09 11.05
C MET A 40 5.63 -3.52 11.28
N VAL A 41 6.89 -3.83 11.01
CA VAL A 41 7.47 -5.15 11.31
C VAL A 41 7.38 -5.46 12.82
N GLU A 42 7.73 -4.51 13.68
CA GLU A 42 7.65 -4.68 15.14
C GLU A 42 6.21 -4.89 15.62
N GLN A 43 5.25 -4.12 15.10
CA GLN A 43 3.84 -4.20 15.46
C GLN A 43 3.23 -5.59 15.22
N TYR A 44 3.70 -6.30 14.19
CA TYR A 44 3.20 -7.61 13.78
C TYR A 44 4.17 -8.77 14.15
N GLY A 45 4.95 -8.61 15.20
CA GLY A 45 5.77 -9.68 15.79
C GLY A 45 7.07 -9.99 15.04
N GLY A 46 7.50 -9.11 14.14
CA GLY A 46 8.72 -9.29 13.35
C GLY A 46 8.46 -9.90 11.97
N LEU A 47 9.53 -10.03 11.21
CA LEU A 47 9.51 -10.81 9.97
C LEU A 47 9.48 -12.31 10.28
N HIS A 48 8.70 -13.07 9.51
CA HIS A 48 8.69 -14.52 9.67
C HIS A 48 10.08 -15.13 9.45
N PRO A 49 10.57 -16.03 10.31
CA PRO A 49 11.96 -16.50 10.28
C PRO A 49 12.24 -17.50 9.14
N ASP A 50 11.22 -18.11 8.54
CA ASP A 50 11.37 -19.05 7.44
C ASP A 50 11.72 -18.32 6.14
N ALA A 51 12.96 -18.55 5.66
CA ALA A 51 13.47 -17.92 4.46
C ALA A 51 12.74 -18.38 3.17
N GLU A 52 12.27 -19.63 3.11
CA GLU A 52 11.55 -20.13 1.95
C GLU A 52 10.13 -19.54 1.88
N ALA A 53 9.46 -19.38 3.02
CA ALA A 53 8.16 -18.69 3.08
C ALA A 53 8.29 -17.21 2.69
N GLN A 54 9.32 -16.50 3.16
CA GLN A 54 9.62 -15.13 2.72
C GLN A 54 9.86 -15.06 1.21
N LYS A 55 10.64 -16.00 0.68
CA LYS A 55 10.97 -16.06 -0.74
C LYS A 55 9.73 -16.34 -1.59
N LEU A 56 8.81 -17.18 -1.13
CA LEU A 56 7.54 -17.44 -1.82
C LEU A 56 6.74 -16.14 -1.96
N VAL A 57 6.46 -15.46 -0.86
CA VAL A 57 5.70 -14.19 -0.85
C VAL A 57 6.36 -13.17 -1.77
N LYS A 58 7.67 -13.01 -1.66
CA LYS A 58 8.46 -12.09 -2.49
C LYS A 58 8.41 -12.46 -3.97
N SER A 59 8.55 -13.74 -4.32
CA SER A 59 8.55 -14.19 -5.72
C SER A 59 7.21 -14.00 -6.40
N VAL A 60 6.10 -14.29 -5.70
CA VAL A 60 4.74 -14.08 -6.22
C VAL A 60 4.47 -12.59 -6.46
N GLY A 61 4.74 -11.75 -5.46
CA GLY A 61 4.54 -10.31 -5.59
C GLY A 61 5.39 -9.68 -6.70
N GLN A 62 6.68 -10.04 -6.77
CA GLN A 62 7.56 -9.54 -7.83
C GLN A 62 7.14 -10.02 -9.22
N LYS A 63 6.69 -11.28 -9.35
CA LYS A 63 6.16 -11.80 -10.62
C LYS A 63 4.95 -11.00 -11.08
N ILE A 64 4.03 -10.63 -10.17
CA ILE A 64 2.88 -9.79 -10.48
C ILE A 64 3.34 -8.43 -10.99
N VAL A 65 4.20 -7.73 -10.24
CA VAL A 65 4.68 -6.39 -10.64
C VAL A 65 5.40 -6.42 -11.98
N GLN A 66 6.31 -7.36 -12.20
CA GLN A 66 7.13 -7.42 -13.41
C GLN A 66 6.33 -7.74 -14.68
N ASN A 67 5.24 -8.49 -14.56
CA ASN A 67 4.45 -8.98 -15.68
C ASN A 67 3.09 -8.25 -15.84
N SER A 68 2.85 -7.19 -15.08
CA SER A 68 1.63 -6.41 -15.16
C SER A 68 1.89 -4.92 -15.40
N ASP A 69 0.81 -4.15 -15.52
CA ASP A 69 0.89 -2.69 -15.66
C ASP A 69 1.45 -2.00 -14.39
N ALA A 70 1.50 -2.68 -13.25
CA ALA A 70 2.12 -2.17 -12.03
C ALA A 70 3.58 -1.76 -12.23
N ARG A 71 4.31 -2.39 -13.16
CA ARG A 71 5.69 -2.03 -13.54
C ARG A 71 5.85 -0.61 -14.08
N GLN A 72 4.77 0.03 -14.51
CA GLN A 72 4.80 1.39 -15.06
C GLN A 72 4.89 2.45 -13.96
N THR A 73 4.70 2.07 -12.69
CA THR A 73 4.84 2.97 -11.56
C THR A 73 6.31 3.19 -11.19
N PRO A 74 6.67 4.31 -10.56
CA PRO A 74 8.05 4.59 -10.15
C PRO A 74 8.49 3.85 -8.86
N TYR A 75 7.64 2.98 -8.32
CA TYR A 75 7.86 2.36 -7.02
C TYR A 75 8.77 1.13 -7.11
N GLN A 76 9.58 0.93 -6.04
CA GLN A 76 10.35 -0.28 -5.83
C GLN A 76 9.59 -1.17 -4.85
N TYR A 77 8.80 -2.09 -5.40
CA TYR A 77 8.01 -3.01 -4.59
C TYR A 77 8.89 -4.01 -3.84
N ASP A 78 8.59 -4.20 -2.57
CA ASP A 78 9.11 -5.31 -1.78
C ASP A 78 7.99 -5.97 -0.97
N PHE A 79 8.10 -7.28 -0.71
CA PHE A 79 7.03 -8.10 -0.16
C PHE A 79 7.55 -8.85 1.07
N HIS A 80 6.76 -8.82 2.15
CA HIS A 80 7.19 -9.27 3.46
C HIS A 80 6.14 -10.14 4.13
N LEU A 81 6.56 -11.31 4.64
CA LEU A 81 5.74 -12.15 5.51
C LEU A 81 6.01 -11.76 6.97
N LEU A 82 4.96 -11.34 7.68
CA LEU A 82 5.00 -10.99 9.09
C LEU A 82 4.70 -12.19 9.97
N ALA A 83 5.36 -12.26 11.13
CA ALA A 83 5.29 -13.41 12.02
C ALA A 83 4.03 -13.47 12.90
N ASP A 84 3.04 -12.60 12.70
CA ASP A 84 1.83 -12.58 13.50
C ASP A 84 0.88 -13.75 13.14
N PRO A 85 0.65 -14.72 14.04
CA PRO A 85 -0.22 -15.86 13.79
C PRO A 85 -1.70 -15.59 14.15
N ASN A 86 -2.03 -14.41 14.67
CA ASN A 86 -3.36 -14.11 15.23
C ASN A 86 -4.14 -13.08 14.42
N VAL A 87 -3.44 -12.12 13.82
CA VAL A 87 -4.08 -11.06 13.04
C VAL A 87 -4.09 -11.45 11.56
N VAL A 88 -5.28 -11.73 11.04
CA VAL A 88 -5.51 -12.02 9.61
C VAL A 88 -5.50 -10.69 8.87
N ASN A 89 -4.39 -10.36 8.19
CA ASN A 89 -4.23 -9.08 7.51
C ASN A 89 -3.21 -9.14 6.36
N ALA A 90 -3.45 -8.33 5.33
CA ALA A 90 -2.47 -7.86 4.37
C ALA A 90 -2.62 -6.36 4.21
N PHE A 91 -1.57 -5.66 3.90
CA PHE A 91 -1.61 -4.21 3.67
C PHE A 91 -0.39 -3.73 2.90
N ALA A 92 -0.56 -2.62 2.19
CA ALA A 92 0.52 -1.93 1.52
C ALA A 92 0.77 -0.54 2.12
N LEU A 93 2.04 -0.16 2.21
CA LEU A 93 2.43 1.21 2.52
C LEU A 93 2.60 2.01 1.23
N PRO A 94 2.39 3.33 1.27
CA PRO A 94 2.77 4.19 0.16
C PRO A 94 4.21 3.90 -0.30
N GLY A 95 4.43 3.86 -1.60
CA GLY A 95 5.76 3.62 -2.17
C GLY A 95 6.14 2.16 -2.38
N GLY A 96 5.26 1.18 -2.04
CA GLY A 96 5.39 -0.20 -2.52
C GLY A 96 5.90 -1.24 -1.52
N GLN A 97 5.96 -0.95 -0.22
CA GLN A 97 6.20 -1.97 0.80
C GLN A 97 4.90 -2.71 1.10
N VAL A 98 4.83 -4.01 0.80
CA VAL A 98 3.64 -4.86 0.92
C VAL A 98 3.85 -5.93 1.96
N PHE A 99 2.87 -6.14 2.82
CA PHE A 99 2.94 -7.05 3.96
C PHE A 99 1.76 -8.01 3.95
N ILE A 100 2.02 -9.25 4.39
CA ILE A 100 1.01 -10.25 4.68
C ILE A 100 1.37 -10.97 5.98
N THR A 101 0.37 -11.26 6.81
CA THR A 101 0.59 -11.97 8.08
C THR A 101 0.61 -13.48 7.89
N THR A 102 1.29 -14.18 8.78
CA THR A 102 1.25 -15.65 8.86
C THR A 102 -0.17 -16.16 9.05
N ALA A 103 -0.98 -15.45 9.84
CA ALA A 103 -2.39 -15.81 10.06
C ALA A 103 -3.21 -15.80 8.75
N LEU A 104 -2.95 -14.87 7.83
CA LEU A 104 -3.67 -14.83 6.55
C LEU A 104 -3.14 -15.87 5.58
N ILE A 105 -1.82 -15.95 5.37
CA ILE A 105 -1.25 -16.88 4.39
C ILE A 105 -1.53 -18.35 4.74
N SER A 106 -1.68 -18.67 6.02
CA SER A 106 -2.03 -20.03 6.48
C SER A 106 -3.44 -20.48 6.08
N GLN A 107 -4.29 -19.59 5.59
CA GLN A 107 -5.63 -19.90 5.11
C GLN A 107 -5.66 -20.24 3.62
N PHE A 108 -4.57 -20.02 2.90
CA PHE A 108 -4.49 -20.28 1.46
C PHE A 108 -4.13 -21.73 1.17
N GLU A 109 -4.76 -22.28 0.14
CA GLU A 109 -4.47 -23.60 -0.38
C GLU A 109 -3.60 -23.54 -1.65
N THR A 110 -3.64 -22.41 -2.35
CA THR A 110 -2.97 -22.21 -3.64
C THR A 110 -2.12 -20.95 -3.70
N GLU A 111 -1.19 -20.92 -4.65
CA GLU A 111 -0.40 -19.72 -4.96
C GLU A 111 -1.26 -18.61 -5.61
N ASP A 112 -2.34 -19.00 -6.31
CA ASP A 112 -3.26 -18.05 -6.94
C ASP A 112 -4.03 -17.23 -5.90
N GLU A 113 -4.41 -17.82 -4.76
CA GLU A 113 -5.03 -17.09 -3.64
C GLU A 113 -4.07 -16.06 -3.04
N LEU A 114 -2.79 -16.43 -2.86
CA LEU A 114 -1.76 -15.49 -2.45
C LEU A 114 -1.59 -14.37 -3.49
N ALA A 115 -1.59 -14.72 -4.77
CA ALA A 115 -1.47 -13.75 -5.87
C ALA A 115 -2.66 -12.79 -5.91
N GLY A 116 -3.87 -13.27 -5.62
CA GLY A 116 -5.07 -12.44 -5.51
C GLY A 116 -4.93 -11.36 -4.45
N VAL A 117 -4.53 -11.74 -3.24
CA VAL A 117 -4.34 -10.79 -2.13
C VAL A 117 -3.20 -9.82 -2.42
N LEU A 118 -2.04 -10.31 -2.87
CA LEU A 118 -0.92 -9.42 -3.20
C LEU A 118 -1.25 -8.50 -4.39
N GLY A 119 -2.01 -8.98 -5.36
CA GLY A 119 -2.51 -8.18 -6.48
C GLY A 119 -3.42 -7.03 -6.02
N HIS A 120 -4.32 -7.29 -5.08
CA HIS A 120 -5.16 -6.29 -4.43
C HIS A 120 -4.32 -5.21 -3.72
N GLU A 121 -3.33 -5.61 -2.93
CA GLU A 121 -2.44 -4.66 -2.24
C GLU A 121 -1.59 -3.84 -3.20
N ILE A 122 -1.09 -4.46 -4.29
CA ILE A 122 -0.42 -3.74 -5.38
C ILE A 122 -1.39 -2.74 -6.03
N GLY A 123 -2.67 -3.10 -6.17
CA GLY A 123 -3.74 -2.21 -6.64
C GLY A 123 -3.83 -0.93 -5.82
N HIS A 124 -3.83 -1.02 -4.48
CA HIS A 124 -3.82 0.13 -3.58
C HIS A 124 -2.60 1.04 -3.78
N VAL A 125 -1.42 0.47 -4.03
CA VAL A 125 -0.18 1.24 -4.30
C VAL A 125 -0.27 1.93 -5.66
N VAL A 126 -0.65 1.22 -6.71
CA VAL A 126 -0.79 1.75 -8.08
C VAL A 126 -1.82 2.87 -8.13
N ALA A 127 -2.98 2.67 -7.48
CA ALA A 127 -4.03 3.67 -7.38
C ALA A 127 -3.71 4.78 -6.35
N ARG A 128 -2.59 4.70 -5.64
CA ARG A 128 -2.12 5.71 -4.68
C ARG A 128 -3.14 6.03 -3.57
N HIS A 129 -3.94 5.05 -3.16
CA HIS A 129 -5.01 5.24 -2.18
C HIS A 129 -4.49 5.76 -0.82
N GLY A 130 -3.29 5.31 -0.39
CA GLY A 130 -2.63 5.83 0.81
C GLY A 130 -2.31 7.33 0.72
N ALA A 131 -1.75 7.77 -0.42
CA ALA A 131 -1.42 9.19 -0.64
C ALA A 131 -2.68 10.07 -0.76
N GLU A 132 -3.73 9.57 -1.39
CA GLU A 132 -5.02 10.25 -1.46
C GLU A 132 -5.66 10.42 -0.07
N ARG A 133 -5.54 9.40 0.78
CA ARG A 133 -5.99 9.46 2.18
C ARG A 133 -5.20 10.50 2.97
N ILE A 134 -3.88 10.60 2.79
CA ILE A 134 -3.05 11.63 3.40
C ILE A 134 -3.55 13.03 2.99
N ALA A 135 -3.81 13.25 1.70
CA ALA A 135 -4.33 14.53 1.22
C ALA A 135 -5.69 14.89 1.82
N LYS A 136 -6.59 13.92 1.99
CA LYS A 136 -7.90 14.10 2.67
C LYS A 136 -7.74 14.42 4.16
N GLN A 137 -6.79 13.78 4.84
CA GLN A 137 -6.49 14.08 6.25
C GLN A 137 -5.93 15.50 6.40
N GLU A 138 -5.00 15.92 5.55
CA GLU A 138 -4.46 17.28 5.53
C GLU A 138 -5.55 18.33 5.30
N LEU A 139 -6.50 18.06 4.39
CA LEU A 139 -7.65 18.92 4.16
C LEU A 139 -8.48 19.06 5.45
N THR A 140 -8.84 17.94 6.07
CA THR A 140 -9.67 17.91 7.29
C THR A 140 -8.99 18.66 8.43
N GLN A 141 -7.71 18.40 8.66
CA GLN A 141 -6.91 19.08 9.70
C GLN A 141 -6.77 20.58 9.43
N GLY A 142 -6.54 20.96 8.17
CA GLY A 142 -6.49 22.36 7.76
C GLY A 142 -7.80 23.09 7.96
N LEU A 143 -8.94 22.42 7.81
CA LEU A 143 -10.28 22.98 8.06
C LEU A 143 -10.59 23.11 9.56
N THR A 144 -10.06 22.21 10.39
CA THR A 144 -10.25 22.25 11.86
C THR A 144 -9.25 23.16 12.57
N GLY A 145 -8.33 23.79 11.84
CA GLY A 145 -7.28 24.63 12.41
C GLY A 145 -6.16 23.86 13.12
N ALA A 146 -6.17 22.54 13.05
CA ALA A 146 -5.07 21.70 13.51
C ALA A 146 -3.92 21.79 12.49
N ALA A 147 -2.92 22.62 12.78
CA ALA A 147 -1.75 22.76 11.93
C ALA A 147 -0.94 21.45 11.94
N VAL A 148 -1.05 20.65 10.89
CA VAL A 148 -0.12 19.57 10.62
C VAL A 148 0.76 19.91 9.43
N VAL A 149 1.98 19.85 9.72
CA VAL A 149 3.24 20.01 9.05
C VAL A 149 3.21 19.62 7.58
N ALA A 150 3.15 20.60 6.73
CA ALA A 150 3.40 20.49 5.29
C ALA A 150 4.92 20.53 4.97
N SER A 151 5.75 19.94 5.81
CA SER A 151 7.16 19.72 5.48
C SER A 151 7.30 18.24 5.16
N GLY A 152 7.56 17.85 3.95
CA GLY A 152 7.73 16.45 3.54
C GLY A 152 8.93 15.71 4.19
N ASP A 153 9.34 16.17 5.34
CA ASP A 153 10.48 15.67 6.14
C ASP A 153 9.93 14.99 7.41
N TYR A 154 9.30 13.82 7.21
CA TYR A 154 8.82 13.01 8.33
C TYR A 154 9.99 12.29 8.98
N ASN A 155 10.23 12.53 10.28
CA ASN A 155 11.10 11.63 11.04
C ASN A 155 10.43 10.26 11.22
N THR A 156 11.22 9.24 11.53
CA THR A 156 10.75 7.84 11.61
C THR A 156 9.54 7.64 12.52
N ALA A 157 9.47 8.35 13.67
CA ALA A 157 8.36 8.23 14.60
C ALA A 157 7.06 8.85 14.06
N GLN A 158 7.15 10.01 13.40
CA GLN A 158 5.99 10.66 12.76
C GLN A 158 5.47 9.86 11.58
N ALA A 159 6.37 9.32 10.75
CA ALA A 159 6.03 8.42 9.65
C ALA A 159 5.28 7.18 10.17
N ALA A 160 5.82 6.53 11.21
CA ALA A 160 5.20 5.34 11.81
C ALA A 160 3.80 5.62 12.37
N GLN A 161 3.61 6.75 13.07
CA GLN A 161 2.29 7.13 13.59
C GLN A 161 1.27 7.40 12.46
N MET A 162 1.67 8.10 11.42
CA MET A 162 0.81 8.38 10.26
C MET A 162 0.39 7.07 9.59
N ILE A 163 1.35 6.21 9.30
CA ILE A 163 1.10 4.91 8.64
C ILE A 163 0.26 3.98 9.50
N ALA A 164 0.52 3.88 10.81
CA ALA A 164 -0.31 3.08 11.71
C ALA A 164 -1.79 3.54 11.67
N GLY A 165 -2.02 4.85 11.58
CA GLY A 165 -3.36 5.39 11.36
C GLY A 165 -3.96 5.00 10.01
N LEU A 166 -3.16 4.96 8.95
CA LEU A 166 -3.62 4.56 7.61
C LEU A 166 -3.94 3.07 7.51
N VAL A 167 -3.07 2.20 8.03
CA VAL A 167 -3.23 0.73 8.00
C VAL A 167 -4.44 0.26 8.82
N ASN A 168 -4.72 0.91 9.95
CA ASN A 168 -5.84 0.56 10.81
C ASN A 168 -7.21 1.12 10.33
N MET A 169 -7.24 1.92 9.28
CA MET A 169 -8.47 2.43 8.69
C MET A 169 -8.82 1.65 7.44
N SER A 170 -10.06 1.14 7.33
CA SER A 170 -10.55 0.56 6.07
C SER A 170 -10.61 1.61 4.96
N TYR A 171 -10.32 1.21 3.74
CA TYR A 171 -10.53 2.03 2.56
C TYR A 171 -12.01 2.22 2.26
N GLY A 172 -12.34 3.25 1.50
CA GLY A 172 -13.72 3.45 1.05
C GLY A 172 -14.10 2.37 0.01
N ARG A 173 -15.42 2.09 -0.08
CA ARG A 173 -15.92 1.06 -0.99
C ARG A 173 -15.42 1.20 -2.43
N ASP A 174 -15.35 2.43 -2.95
CA ASP A 174 -14.92 2.67 -4.32
C ASP A 174 -13.44 2.34 -4.50
N GLN A 175 -12.61 2.62 -3.49
CA GLN A 175 -11.18 2.30 -3.48
C GLN A 175 -10.94 0.79 -3.36
N GLU A 176 -11.76 0.09 -2.57
CA GLU A 176 -11.72 -1.38 -2.48
C GLU A 176 -12.06 -2.02 -3.83
N LEU A 177 -13.16 -1.59 -4.47
CA LEU A 177 -13.55 -2.09 -5.79
C LEU A 177 -12.51 -1.80 -6.87
N GLU A 178 -11.88 -0.60 -6.83
CA GLU A 178 -10.78 -0.28 -7.75
C GLU A 178 -9.58 -1.20 -7.52
N SER A 179 -9.24 -1.48 -6.26
CA SER A 179 -8.14 -2.41 -5.93
C SER A 179 -8.47 -3.85 -6.30
N ASP A 180 -9.72 -4.29 -6.16
CA ASP A 180 -10.17 -5.61 -6.62
C ASP A 180 -10.01 -5.73 -8.15
N ASP A 181 -10.51 -4.75 -8.92
CA ASP A 181 -10.39 -4.74 -10.38
C ASP A 181 -8.94 -4.73 -10.84
N LEU A 182 -8.10 -3.91 -10.21
CA LEU A 182 -6.66 -3.84 -10.49
C LEU A 182 -5.95 -5.16 -10.10
N GLY A 183 -6.30 -5.73 -8.95
CA GLY A 183 -5.73 -6.97 -8.44
C GLY A 183 -5.98 -8.14 -9.39
N VAL A 184 -7.24 -8.34 -9.82
CA VAL A 184 -7.63 -9.35 -10.81
C VAL A 184 -6.89 -9.12 -12.13
N ARG A 185 -6.81 -7.88 -12.59
CA ARG A 185 -6.07 -7.54 -13.83
C ARG A 185 -4.59 -7.88 -13.71
N PHE A 186 -3.93 -7.49 -12.63
CA PHE A 186 -2.49 -7.68 -12.45
C PHE A 186 -2.12 -9.15 -12.27
N MET A 187 -2.86 -9.91 -11.44
CA MET A 187 -2.61 -11.33 -11.27
C MET A 187 -2.82 -12.10 -12.58
N SER A 188 -3.87 -11.78 -13.34
CA SER A 188 -4.15 -12.40 -14.64
C SER A 188 -3.05 -12.08 -15.67
N GLN A 189 -2.56 -10.83 -15.74
CA GLN A 189 -1.44 -10.45 -16.59
C GLN A 189 -0.15 -11.22 -16.23
N ALA A 190 0.03 -11.55 -14.95
CA ALA A 190 1.14 -12.35 -14.46
C ALA A 190 0.97 -13.87 -14.64
N GLY A 191 -0.17 -14.31 -15.17
CA GLY A 191 -0.47 -15.71 -15.46
C GLY A 191 -0.97 -16.51 -14.27
N TYR A 192 -1.54 -15.84 -13.26
CA TYR A 192 -2.29 -16.46 -12.17
C TYR A 192 -3.77 -16.55 -12.51
N ASP A 193 -4.46 -17.56 -11.94
CA ASP A 193 -5.88 -17.80 -12.15
C ASP A 193 -6.71 -16.97 -11.15
N PRO A 194 -7.58 -16.06 -11.61
CA PRO A 194 -8.42 -15.26 -10.73
C PRO A 194 -9.71 -15.97 -10.25
N GLU A 195 -9.98 -17.24 -10.65
CA GLU A 195 -11.19 -18.00 -10.29
C GLU A 195 -11.09 -18.74 -8.95
#